data_e6719a0e119694530695ed39b126e16b
#
_entry.id   e6719a0e119694530695ed39b126e16b
#
_cell.length_a   1.000
_cell.length_b   1.000
_cell.length_c   1.000
_cell.angle_alpha   90.00
_cell.angle_beta   90.00
_cell.angle_gamma   90.00
#
_symmetry.space_group_name_H-M   'P 1'
#
loop_
_entity.id
_entity.type
_entity.pdbx_description
1 polymer ?
#
loop_
_entity_poly.entity_id
_entity_poly.type
_entity_poly.pdbx_seq_one_letter_code
_entity_poly.pdbx_strand_id
1 'polypeptide(L)' 'MDFMLEEEMIDLLTFCLQNPDSNEIESKKLRLKQVGKEIFDNGGVDAMENFFF' A
#
# COMPACT_ATOMS: atom_id res chain seq x y z
N MET A 1 -7.89 1.92 -12.76
CA MET A 1 -6.97 2.05 -11.61
C MET A 1 -5.54 2.01 -12.10
N ASP A 2 -4.67 2.76 -11.44
CA ASP A 2 -3.27 2.82 -11.83
C ASP A 2 -2.55 1.54 -11.38
N PHE A 3 -2.07 0.79 -12.37
CA PHE A 3 -1.38 -0.47 -12.13
C PHE A 3 -0.09 -0.28 -11.33
N MET A 4 0.60 0.84 -11.52
CA MET A 4 1.85 1.12 -10.81
C MET A 4 1.60 1.39 -9.33
N LEU A 5 0.50 2.06 -8.99
CA LEU A 5 0.13 2.27 -7.59
C LEU A 5 -0.17 0.95 -6.89
N GLU A 6 -0.85 0.06 -7.59
CA GLU A 6 -1.18 -1.26 -7.05
C GLU A 6 0.08 -2.07 -6.79
N GLU A 7 1.03 -2.06 -7.71
CA GLU A 7 2.32 -2.73 -7.53
C GLU A 7 3.09 -2.16 -6.36
N GLU A 8 3.14 -0.83 -6.25
CA GLU A 8 3.83 -0.18 -5.15
C GLU A 8 3.22 -0.57 -3.81
N MET A 9 1.91 -0.62 -3.73
CA MET A 9 1.22 -1.03 -2.52
C MET A 9 1.58 -2.45 -2.12
N ILE A 10 1.60 -3.37 -3.07
CA ILE A 10 1.98 -4.77 -2.82
C ILE A 10 3.42 -4.85 -2.32
N ASP A 11 4.33 -4.12 -2.95
CA ASP A 11 5.74 -4.10 -2.54
C ASP A 11 5.91 -3.58 -1.12
N LEU A 12 5.20 -2.51 -0.78
CA LEU A 12 5.25 -1.93 0.57
C LEU A 12 4.70 -2.89 1.61
N LEU A 13 3.57 -3.53 1.31
CA LEU A 13 3.00 -4.52 2.22
C LEU A 13 3.94 -5.69 2.43
N THR A 14 4.54 -6.18 1.35
CA THR A 14 5.50 -7.28 1.41
C THR A 14 6.70 -6.90 2.27
N PHE A 15 7.25 -5.71 2.06
CA PHE A 15 8.37 -5.23 2.87
C PHE A 15 8.00 -5.20 4.35
N CYS A 16 6.84 -4.64 4.69
CA CYS A 16 6.41 -4.53 6.08
C CYS A 16 6.23 -5.89 6.74
N LEU A 17 5.73 -6.87 6.00
CA LEU A 17 5.54 -8.22 6.52
C LEU A 17 6.86 -8.95 6.71
N GLN A 18 7.82 -8.75 5.82
CA GLN A 18 9.10 -9.44 5.86
C GLN A 18 10.12 -8.77 6.78
N ASN A 19 9.95 -7.48 7.04
CA ASN A 19 10.93 -6.70 7.80
C ASN A 19 10.24 -5.85 8.88
N PRO A 20 9.53 -6.48 9.83
CA PRO A 20 8.75 -5.72 10.83
C PRO A 20 9.61 -4.91 11.78
N ASP A 21 10.89 -5.26 11.93
CA ASP A 21 11.81 -4.57 12.83
C ASP A 21 12.76 -3.61 12.11
N SER A 22 12.49 -3.36 10.82
CA SER A 22 13.34 -2.47 10.03
C SER A 22 13.22 -1.03 10.50
N ASN A 23 14.35 -0.30 10.47
CA ASN A 23 14.34 1.15 10.75
C ASN A 23 13.52 1.93 9.74
N GLU A 24 13.27 1.34 8.57
CA GLU A 24 12.51 1.97 7.49
C GLU A 24 11.01 1.70 7.59
N ILE A 25 10.58 0.91 8.58
CA ILE A 25 9.18 0.47 8.65
C ILE A 25 8.21 1.65 8.76
N GLU A 26 8.55 2.67 9.53
CA GLU A 26 7.69 3.84 9.67
C GLU A 26 7.55 4.62 8.37
N SER A 27 8.67 4.82 7.66
CA SER A 27 8.65 5.47 6.35
C SER A 27 7.83 4.68 5.35
N LYS A 28 7.98 3.36 5.35
CA LYS A 28 7.21 2.49 4.46
C LYS A 28 5.72 2.52 4.78
N LYS A 29 5.37 2.52 6.05
CA LYS A 29 3.96 2.64 6.47
C LYS A 29 3.35 3.96 6.05
N LEU A 30 4.11 5.05 6.17
CA LEU A 30 3.64 6.36 5.76
C LEU A 30 3.39 6.40 4.24
N ARG A 31 4.32 5.86 3.47
CA ARG A 31 4.14 5.77 2.02
C ARG A 31 2.95 4.88 1.66
N LEU A 32 2.79 3.78 2.37
CA LEU A 32 1.66 2.88 2.16
C LEU A 32 0.32 3.60 2.35
N LYS A 33 0.22 4.44 3.37
CA LYS A 33 -0.96 5.27 3.59
C LYS A 33 -1.23 6.19 2.41
N GLN A 34 -0.19 6.83 1.88
CA GLN A 34 -0.32 7.74 0.74
C GLN A 34 -0.78 7.00 -0.51
N VAL A 35 -0.18 5.85 -0.78
CA VAL A 35 -0.55 5.02 -1.93
C VAL A 35 -1.99 4.52 -1.79
N GLY A 36 -2.35 4.05 -0.61
CA GLY A 36 -3.72 3.60 -0.35
C GLY A 36 -4.75 4.70 -0.58
N LYS A 37 -4.44 5.92 -0.14
CA LYS A 37 -5.30 7.07 -0.36
C LYS A 37 -5.45 7.40 -1.85
N GLU A 38 -4.35 7.34 -2.59
CA GLU A 38 -4.39 7.60 -4.03
C GLU A 38 -5.23 6.56 -4.77
N ILE A 39 -5.09 5.30 -4.39
CA ILE A 39 -5.91 4.24 -4.97
C ILE A 39 -7.39 4.49 -4.68
N PHE A 40 -7.71 4.86 -3.46
CA PHE A 40 -9.08 5.17 -3.06
C PHE A 40 -9.63 6.37 -3.85
N ASP A 41 -8.85 7.44 -3.96
CA ASP A 41 -9.27 8.66 -4.67
C ASP A 41 -9.48 8.43 -6.17
N ASN A 42 -8.81 7.44 -6.74
CA ASN A 42 -8.94 7.08 -8.15
C ASN A 42 -10.07 6.06 -8.41
N GLY A 43 -11.04 6.00 -7.52
CA GLY A 43 -12.19 5.12 -7.70
C GLY A 43 -11.98 3.72 -7.17
N GLY A 44 -11.04 3.57 -6.26
CA GLY A 44 -10.59 2.28 -5.82
C GLY A 44 -11.25 1.72 -4.57
N VAL A 45 -12.51 2.07 -4.27
CA VAL A 45 -13.19 1.47 -3.12
C VAL A 45 -13.22 -0.05 -3.26
N ASP A 46 -13.56 -0.53 -4.45
CA ASP A 46 -13.58 -1.97 -4.74
C ASP A 46 -12.17 -2.56 -4.67
N ALA A 47 -11.18 -1.80 -5.15
CA ALA A 47 -9.79 -2.24 -5.09
C ALA A 47 -9.30 -2.34 -3.65
N MET A 48 -9.67 -1.38 -2.81
CA MET A 48 -9.32 -1.42 -1.38
C MET A 48 -9.96 -2.63 -0.69
N GLU A 49 -11.21 -2.91 -1.00
CA GLU A 49 -11.88 -4.09 -0.46
C GLU A 49 -11.17 -5.38 -0.86
N ASN A 50 -10.71 -5.46 -2.10
CA ASN A 50 -9.97 -6.63 -2.58
C ASN A 50 -8.65 -6.82 -1.85
N PHE A 51 -8.05 -5.76 -1.34
CA PHE A 51 -6.80 -5.86 -0.58
C PHE A 51 -7.01 -6.23 0.88
N PHE A 52 -8.10 -5.78 1.48
CA PHE A 52 -8.30 -5.92 2.92
C PHE A 52 -9.38 -6.93 3.29
N PHE A 53 -10.13 -7.35 2.32
CA PHE A 53 -11.18 -8.34 2.52
C PHE A 53 -11.11 -9.44 1.47
#